data_6369f5f890f34f0c2b597da03d7e4ba3
#
_entry.id   6369f5f890f34f0c2b597da03d7e4ba3
#
_cell.length_a   1.000
_cell.length_b   1.000
_cell.length_c   1.000
_cell.angle_alpha   90.00
_cell.angle_beta   90.00
_cell.angle_gamma   90.00
#
_symmetry.space_group_name_H-M   'P 1'
#
loop_
_entity.id
_entity.type
_entity.pdbx_description
1 polymer ?
#
loop_
_entity_poly.entity_id
_entity_poly.type
_entity_poly.pdbx_seq_one_letter_code
_entity_poly.pdbx_strand_id
1 'polypeptide(L)'
;MADRRHNRFCPLTMALDVLGDRWSLLVVRALLPGPQTRESLSAYLAGLDDADLDATLRGLIDAEVIRQGQAGDHDSVLELTDRGAMLGPTVQELTRWGLGDLLLTTTRAARDPELFDQSFAVASLADPKDETYSWTVDGRTFALQVVGSTLIRTLGPPPDPVVPLETSSETHEALVLGKISFPEALMRGELRLSGQPEAIRRMFHVCGFPPELLNAFDPDRTSPEVSP
;
A
#
# COMPACT_ATOMS: atom_id res chain seq x y z
N MET A 1 1.62 2.70 33.58
CA MET A 1 1.91 3.34 32.26
C MET A 1 1.94 4.84 32.49
N ALA A 2 3.03 5.53 32.15
CA ALA A 2 3.10 6.98 32.24
C ALA A 2 2.07 7.58 31.27
N ASP A 3 1.31 8.57 31.73
CA ASP A 3 0.38 9.33 30.89
C ASP A 3 1.21 10.02 29.78
N ARG A 4 1.09 9.52 28.55
CA ARG A 4 1.81 10.05 27.37
C ARG A 4 1.12 11.26 26.76
N ARG A 5 0.14 11.87 27.43
CA ARG A 5 -0.57 13.04 26.92
C ARG A 5 0.31 14.26 26.97
N HIS A 6 0.38 14.98 25.86
CA HIS A 6 1.20 16.19 25.74
C HIS A 6 0.65 17.36 26.57
N ASN A 7 -0.57 17.24 27.09
CA ASN A 7 -1.25 18.26 27.92
C ASN A 7 -1.20 19.68 27.34
N ARG A 8 -1.31 19.81 26.01
CA ARG A 8 -1.32 21.07 25.27
C ARG A 8 -2.60 21.22 24.47
N PHE A 9 -3.14 22.43 24.44
CA PHE A 9 -4.28 22.77 23.60
C PHE A 9 -3.80 23.02 22.15
N CYS A 10 -3.48 21.95 21.44
CA CYS A 10 -2.99 21.97 20.07
C CYS A 10 -3.56 20.78 19.32
N PRO A 11 -4.24 20.97 18.16
CA PRO A 11 -4.81 19.86 17.39
C PRO A 11 -3.80 18.78 17.00
N LEU A 12 -2.57 19.17 16.68
CA LEU A 12 -1.51 18.23 16.34
C LEU A 12 -1.13 17.34 17.55
N THR A 13 -0.99 17.94 18.74
CA THR A 13 -0.68 17.15 19.95
C THR A 13 -1.81 16.20 20.30
N MET A 14 -3.07 16.62 20.13
CA MET A 14 -4.23 15.75 20.34
C MET A 14 -4.23 14.57 19.35
N ALA A 15 -3.85 14.79 18.10
CA ALA A 15 -3.68 13.71 17.12
C ALA A 15 -2.53 12.77 17.52
N LEU A 16 -1.41 13.30 17.96
CA LEU A 16 -0.27 12.50 18.42
C LEU A 16 -0.54 11.74 19.71
N ASP A 17 -1.44 12.22 20.58
CA ASP A 17 -1.88 11.48 21.76
C ASP A 17 -2.64 10.18 21.39
N VAL A 18 -3.26 10.15 20.19
CA VAL A 18 -3.95 8.97 19.64
C VAL A 18 -3.02 8.14 18.78
N LEU A 19 -2.23 8.78 17.90
CA LEU A 19 -1.46 8.15 16.83
C LEU A 19 0.05 8.05 17.16
N GLY A 20 0.47 8.51 18.33
CA GLY A 20 1.88 8.70 18.66
C GLY A 20 2.63 7.42 19.02
N ASP A 21 1.98 6.27 19.10
CA ASP A 21 2.69 5.01 19.12
C ASP A 21 3.18 4.66 17.69
N ARG A 22 4.25 3.88 17.63
CA ARG A 22 4.92 3.56 16.36
C ARG A 22 4.10 2.70 15.40
N TRP A 23 3.00 2.07 15.87
CA TRP A 23 2.23 1.09 15.10
C TRP A 23 0.88 1.62 14.63
N SER A 24 0.33 2.62 15.30
CA SER A 24 -1.02 3.15 15.01
C SER A 24 -1.21 3.52 13.54
N LEU A 25 -0.27 4.28 12.95
CA LEU A 25 -0.35 4.66 11.55
C LEU A 25 -0.16 3.48 10.59
N LEU A 26 0.60 2.46 11.00
CA LEU A 26 0.76 1.24 10.19
C LEU A 26 -0.50 0.38 10.22
N VAL A 27 -1.21 0.31 11.36
CA VAL A 27 -2.55 -0.32 11.43
C VAL A 27 -3.54 0.43 10.54
N VAL A 28 -3.59 1.77 10.63
CA VAL A 28 -4.45 2.59 9.76
C VAL A 28 -4.14 2.31 8.29
N ARG A 29 -2.86 2.30 7.91
CA ARG A 29 -2.42 1.98 6.54
C ARG A 29 -2.89 0.61 6.09
N ALA A 30 -2.79 -0.40 6.95
CA ALA A 30 -3.23 -1.77 6.63
C ALA A 30 -4.74 -1.86 6.38
N LEU A 31 -5.53 -0.98 7.01
CA LEU A 31 -6.99 -0.94 6.91
C LEU A 31 -7.50 0.02 5.82
N LEU A 32 -6.66 0.86 5.21
CA LEU A 32 -7.09 1.76 4.12
C LEU A 32 -7.69 1.01 2.92
N PRO A 33 -7.19 -0.18 2.53
CA PRO A 33 -7.77 -0.94 1.43
C PRO A 33 -9.15 -1.53 1.74
N GLY A 34 -9.44 -1.77 3.03
CA GLY A 34 -10.68 -2.39 3.48
C GLY A 34 -10.52 -3.13 4.81
N PRO A 35 -11.61 -3.77 5.28
CA PRO A 35 -11.61 -4.52 6.51
C PRO A 35 -10.58 -5.66 6.52
N GLN A 36 -9.96 -5.90 7.68
CA GLN A 36 -8.97 -6.97 7.89
C GLN A 36 -9.28 -7.75 9.16
N THR A 37 -8.95 -9.03 9.17
CA THR A 37 -8.98 -9.81 10.41
C THR A 37 -7.77 -9.46 11.28
N ARG A 38 -7.85 -9.77 12.57
CA ARG A 38 -6.71 -9.58 13.48
C ARG A 38 -5.48 -10.38 13.02
N GLU A 39 -5.70 -11.60 12.55
CA GLU A 39 -4.64 -12.48 12.04
C GLU A 39 -3.96 -11.89 10.81
N SER A 40 -4.74 -11.32 9.89
CA SER A 40 -4.22 -10.62 8.71
C SER A 40 -3.37 -9.41 9.11
N LEU A 41 -3.81 -8.63 10.10
CA LEU A 41 -3.04 -7.50 10.64
C LEU A 41 -1.75 -7.95 11.31
N SER A 42 -1.79 -9.04 12.11
CA SER A 42 -0.59 -9.61 12.75
C SER A 42 0.43 -10.07 11.71
N ALA A 43 -0.01 -10.74 10.66
CA ALA A 43 0.86 -11.15 9.55
C ALA A 43 1.43 -9.96 8.79
N TYR A 44 0.64 -8.91 8.57
CA TYR A 44 1.06 -7.69 7.87
C TYR A 44 2.07 -6.87 8.69
N LEU A 45 1.90 -6.81 10.02
CA LEU A 45 2.74 -6.04 10.94
C LEU A 45 3.87 -6.90 11.54
N ALA A 46 4.59 -7.60 10.68
CA ALA A 46 5.68 -8.47 11.11
C ALA A 46 6.66 -7.75 12.06
N GLY A 47 6.93 -8.37 13.21
CA GLY A 47 7.78 -7.79 14.27
C GLY A 47 7.01 -7.05 15.38
N LEU A 48 5.69 -6.98 15.30
CA LEU A 48 4.81 -6.56 16.38
C LEU A 48 4.33 -7.81 17.14
N ASP A 49 4.53 -7.84 18.45
CA ASP A 49 3.99 -8.94 19.24
C ASP A 49 2.47 -8.78 19.46
N ASP A 50 1.82 -9.90 19.81
CA ASP A 50 0.37 -9.93 19.95
C ASP A 50 -0.16 -9.00 21.06
N ALA A 51 0.60 -8.80 22.12
CA ALA A 51 0.20 -7.93 23.24
C ALA A 51 0.23 -6.45 22.84
N ASP A 52 1.27 -6.05 22.09
CA ASP A 52 1.41 -4.70 21.56
C ASP A 52 0.37 -4.44 20.46
N LEU A 53 0.10 -5.43 19.58
CA LEU A 53 -0.98 -5.31 18.59
C LEU A 53 -2.33 -5.08 19.29
N ASP A 54 -2.68 -5.90 20.27
CA ASP A 54 -3.94 -5.77 21.01
C ASP A 54 -4.03 -4.44 21.77
N ALA A 55 -2.92 -3.92 22.28
CA ALA A 55 -2.88 -2.62 22.93
C ALA A 55 -3.11 -1.48 21.92
N THR A 56 -2.46 -1.55 20.76
CA THR A 56 -2.64 -0.57 19.68
C THR A 56 -4.07 -0.59 19.15
N LEU A 57 -4.63 -1.78 18.89
CA LEU A 57 -6.01 -1.93 18.41
C LEU A 57 -7.02 -1.37 19.41
N ARG A 58 -6.88 -1.66 20.70
CA ARG A 58 -7.75 -1.08 21.74
C ARG A 58 -7.66 0.44 21.75
N GLY A 59 -6.45 1.00 21.72
CA GLY A 59 -6.27 2.45 21.69
C GLY A 59 -6.93 3.13 20.49
N LEU A 60 -6.86 2.50 19.32
CA LEU A 60 -7.51 3.01 18.12
C LEU A 60 -9.03 2.86 18.14
N ILE A 61 -9.58 1.79 18.78
CA ILE A 61 -11.01 1.60 19.00
C ILE A 61 -11.52 2.66 19.99
N ASP A 62 -10.85 2.85 21.11
CA ASP A 62 -11.22 3.83 22.15
C ASP A 62 -11.20 5.27 21.60
N ALA A 63 -10.32 5.54 20.61
CA ALA A 63 -10.24 6.81 19.91
C ALA A 63 -11.19 6.93 18.71
N GLU A 64 -12.04 5.93 18.48
CA GLU A 64 -12.97 5.88 17.34
C GLU A 64 -12.30 6.01 15.95
N VAL A 65 -11.04 5.57 15.84
CA VAL A 65 -10.31 5.53 14.55
C VAL A 65 -10.66 4.26 13.78
N ILE A 66 -10.77 3.14 14.50
CA ILE A 66 -11.20 1.85 13.96
C ILE A 66 -12.41 1.33 14.75
N ARG A 67 -13.12 0.39 14.16
CA ARG A 67 -14.20 -0.33 14.83
C ARG A 67 -14.17 -1.82 14.48
N GLN A 68 -14.82 -2.62 15.29
CA GLN A 68 -15.11 -4.01 14.96
C GLN A 68 -16.31 -4.07 14.02
N GLY A 69 -16.14 -4.84 12.95
CA GLY A 69 -17.18 -5.18 11.98
C GLY A 69 -17.34 -6.70 11.87
N GLN A 70 -18.20 -7.14 10.97
CA GLN A 70 -18.38 -8.55 10.63
C GLN A 70 -18.19 -8.73 9.12
N ALA A 71 -17.36 -9.69 8.73
CA ALA A 71 -17.25 -10.14 7.35
C ALA A 71 -17.90 -11.53 7.24
N GLY A 72 -19.07 -11.59 6.59
CA GLY A 72 -19.82 -12.84 6.50
C GLY A 72 -20.44 -13.31 7.82
N ASP A 73 -20.74 -14.59 7.92
CA ASP A 73 -21.51 -15.13 9.05
C ASP A 73 -20.72 -15.33 10.36
N HIS A 74 -19.38 -15.31 10.35
CA HIS A 74 -18.59 -15.69 11.53
C HIS A 74 -17.27 -14.93 11.74
N ASP A 75 -16.77 -14.13 10.81
CA ASP A 75 -15.45 -13.53 10.96
C ASP A 75 -15.55 -12.09 11.51
N SER A 76 -14.96 -11.89 12.69
CA SER A 76 -14.74 -10.55 13.26
C SER A 76 -13.63 -9.86 12.46
N VAL A 77 -13.93 -8.70 11.91
CA VAL A 77 -12.99 -7.86 11.21
C VAL A 77 -12.82 -6.51 11.89
N LEU A 78 -11.72 -5.86 11.59
CA LEU A 78 -11.44 -4.49 11.99
C LEU A 78 -11.52 -3.62 10.74
N GLU A 79 -12.15 -2.46 10.84
CA GLU A 79 -12.31 -1.52 9.75
C GLU A 79 -12.13 -0.08 10.22
N LEU A 80 -11.75 0.81 9.31
CA LEU A 80 -11.70 2.23 9.61
C LEU A 80 -13.10 2.80 9.79
N THR A 81 -13.25 3.70 10.76
CA THR A 81 -14.39 4.61 10.82
C THR A 81 -14.23 5.74 9.80
N ASP A 82 -15.26 6.57 9.60
CA ASP A 82 -15.13 7.79 8.78
C ASP A 82 -13.99 8.68 9.28
N ARG A 83 -13.84 8.79 10.60
CA ARG A 83 -12.73 9.51 11.25
C ARG A 83 -11.38 8.88 10.93
N GLY A 84 -11.28 7.55 10.96
CA GLY A 84 -10.07 6.83 10.60
C GLY A 84 -9.72 6.97 9.13
N ALA A 85 -10.70 6.92 8.24
CA ALA A 85 -10.50 7.09 6.80
C ALA A 85 -9.93 8.47 6.43
N MET A 86 -10.25 9.52 7.21
CA MET A 86 -9.65 10.85 7.03
C MET A 86 -8.13 10.89 7.22
N LEU A 87 -7.53 9.87 7.82
CA LEU A 87 -6.06 9.76 7.95
C LEU A 87 -5.37 9.31 6.65
N GLY A 88 -6.12 8.82 5.67
CA GLY A 88 -5.56 8.33 4.40
C GLY A 88 -4.58 9.31 3.74
N PRO A 89 -4.95 10.58 3.48
CA PRO A 89 -4.04 11.58 2.92
C PRO A 89 -2.79 11.80 3.77
N THR A 90 -2.92 11.81 5.09
CA THR A 90 -1.79 11.98 6.01
C THR A 90 -0.82 10.81 5.91
N VAL A 91 -1.32 9.57 5.87
CA VAL A 91 -0.50 8.37 5.68
C VAL A 91 0.24 8.43 4.34
N GLN A 92 -0.43 8.87 3.27
CA GLN A 92 0.19 9.03 1.95
C GLN A 92 1.31 10.06 1.97
N GLU A 93 1.10 11.24 2.60
CA GLU A 93 2.14 12.28 2.68
C GLU A 93 3.33 11.83 3.53
N LEU A 94 3.09 11.14 4.64
CA LEU A 94 4.17 10.54 5.45
C LEU A 94 4.94 9.47 4.67
N THR A 95 4.24 8.64 3.89
CA THR A 95 4.88 7.66 3.01
C THR A 95 5.77 8.37 1.97
N ARG A 96 5.27 9.43 1.33
CA ARG A 96 6.04 10.24 0.36
C ARG A 96 7.26 10.89 1.00
N TRP A 97 7.10 11.43 2.20
CA TRP A 97 8.21 12.02 2.96
C TRP A 97 9.26 10.97 3.31
N GLY A 98 8.84 9.79 3.78
CA GLY A 98 9.74 8.68 4.15
C GLY A 98 10.47 8.05 2.95
N LEU A 99 9.92 8.15 1.73
CA LEU A 99 10.62 7.70 0.51
C LEU A 99 11.98 8.39 0.34
N GLY A 100 12.10 9.65 0.77
CA GLY A 100 13.39 10.37 0.73
C GLY A 100 14.48 9.71 1.56
N ASP A 101 14.12 9.19 2.73
CA ASP A 101 15.06 8.50 3.63
C ASP A 101 15.37 7.07 3.15
N LEU A 102 14.41 6.41 2.52
CA LEU A 102 14.59 5.08 1.92
C LEU A 102 15.68 5.11 0.83
N LEU A 103 15.79 6.22 0.08
CA LEU A 103 16.84 6.46 -0.91
C LEU A 103 18.25 6.45 -0.33
N LEU A 104 18.39 6.76 0.96
CA LEU A 104 19.67 6.85 1.65
C LEU A 104 20.03 5.57 2.41
N THR A 105 19.06 4.66 2.59
CA THR A 105 19.22 3.47 3.44
C THR A 105 19.21 2.21 2.58
N THR A 106 20.34 1.84 2.01
CA THR A 106 20.54 0.54 1.36
C THR A 106 20.66 -0.56 2.42
N THR A 107 19.58 -0.88 3.10
CA THR A 107 19.56 -2.01 4.02
C THR A 107 19.09 -3.27 3.31
N ARG A 108 19.65 -4.43 3.71
CA ARG A 108 19.23 -5.75 3.24
C ARG A 108 17.72 -5.99 3.44
N ALA A 109 17.12 -5.34 4.43
CA ALA A 109 15.68 -5.36 4.69
C ALA A 109 14.86 -4.73 3.55
N ALA A 110 15.39 -3.72 2.85
CA ALA A 110 14.72 -3.11 1.70
C ALA A 110 14.64 -4.05 0.47
N ARG A 111 15.41 -5.13 0.48
CA ARG A 111 15.45 -6.14 -0.59
C ARG A 111 14.71 -7.43 -0.25
N ASP A 112 14.10 -7.51 0.94
CA ASP A 112 13.31 -8.68 1.31
C ASP A 112 11.96 -8.63 0.61
N PRO A 113 11.65 -9.56 -0.32
CA PRO A 113 10.37 -9.59 -1.02
C PRO A 113 9.16 -9.68 -0.08
N GLU A 114 9.31 -10.22 1.14
CA GLU A 114 8.23 -10.23 2.13
C GLU A 114 7.88 -8.85 2.64
N LEU A 115 8.82 -7.91 2.60
CA LEU A 115 8.60 -6.51 2.98
C LEU A 115 8.06 -5.66 1.82
N PHE A 116 8.16 -6.11 0.56
CA PHE A 116 7.60 -5.41 -0.59
C PHE A 116 6.08 -5.36 -0.56
N ASP A 117 5.42 -6.35 0.04
CA ASP A 117 3.97 -6.30 0.27
C ASP A 117 3.53 -5.05 1.04
N GLN A 118 4.41 -4.53 1.89
CA GLN A 118 4.16 -3.32 2.68
C GLN A 118 4.41 -2.02 1.90
N SER A 119 5.09 -2.07 0.75
CA SER A 119 5.46 -0.88 -0.03
C SER A 119 4.34 -0.36 -0.95
N PHE A 120 3.30 -1.15 -1.21
CA PHE A 120 2.17 -0.71 -2.00
C PHE A 120 1.32 0.29 -1.21
N ALA A 121 1.54 1.58 -1.47
CA ALA A 121 0.63 2.61 -0.98
C ALA A 121 -0.70 2.44 -1.70
N VAL A 122 -1.77 2.22 -0.97
CA VAL A 122 -3.09 2.10 -1.56
C VAL A 122 -3.58 3.50 -1.93
N ALA A 123 -3.72 3.76 -3.21
CA ALA A 123 -4.49 4.89 -3.68
C ALA A 123 -5.97 4.66 -3.38
N SER A 124 -6.72 5.74 -3.24
CA SER A 124 -8.18 5.66 -3.13
C SER A 124 -8.73 4.88 -4.33
N LEU A 125 -9.49 3.83 -4.09
CA LEU A 125 -10.22 3.10 -5.13
C LEU A 125 -11.46 3.90 -5.53
N ALA A 126 -11.28 5.05 -6.17
CA ALA A 126 -12.36 5.98 -6.51
C ALA A 126 -13.35 5.41 -7.54
N ASP A 127 -12.90 4.48 -8.39
CA ASP A 127 -13.73 3.76 -9.37
C ASP A 127 -13.17 2.33 -9.51
N PRO A 128 -13.40 1.47 -8.49
CA PRO A 128 -12.83 0.14 -8.46
C PRO A 128 -13.56 -0.77 -9.48
N LYS A 129 -12.76 -1.55 -10.19
CA LYS A 129 -13.24 -2.65 -11.01
C LYS A 129 -12.74 -3.94 -10.40
N ASP A 130 -13.62 -4.93 -10.26
CA ASP A 130 -13.25 -6.25 -9.78
C ASP A 130 -12.28 -6.89 -10.78
N GLU A 131 -11.01 -6.88 -10.43
CA GLU A 131 -9.90 -7.37 -11.25
C GLU A 131 -8.84 -8.01 -10.36
N THR A 132 -8.09 -8.94 -10.95
CA THR A 132 -6.98 -9.59 -10.28
C THR A 132 -5.70 -9.32 -11.06
N TYR A 133 -4.68 -8.89 -10.35
CA TYR A 133 -3.35 -8.64 -10.88
C TYR A 133 -2.35 -9.58 -10.23
N SER A 134 -1.25 -9.88 -10.91
CA SER A 134 -0.12 -10.56 -10.29
C SER A 134 1.13 -9.73 -10.36
N TRP A 135 1.89 -9.76 -9.27
CA TRP A 135 3.17 -9.09 -9.15
C TRP A 135 4.22 -10.08 -8.73
N THR A 136 5.17 -10.36 -9.61
CA THR A 136 6.24 -11.32 -9.36
C THR A 136 7.57 -10.60 -9.22
N VAL A 137 8.23 -10.80 -8.09
CA VAL A 137 9.55 -10.24 -7.79
C VAL A 137 10.49 -11.41 -7.45
N ASP A 138 11.57 -11.57 -8.20
CA ASP A 138 12.53 -12.67 -8.05
C ASP A 138 11.87 -14.06 -7.96
N GLY A 139 10.82 -14.27 -8.77
CA GLY A 139 10.08 -15.52 -8.82
C GLY A 139 9.05 -15.73 -7.71
N ARG A 140 8.92 -14.79 -6.76
CA ARG A 140 7.84 -14.78 -5.75
C ARG A 140 6.67 -13.96 -6.26
N THR A 141 5.51 -14.56 -6.31
CA THR A 141 4.31 -13.91 -6.85
C THR A 141 3.36 -13.51 -5.73
N PHE A 142 2.85 -12.32 -5.83
CA PHE A 142 1.77 -11.76 -5.01
C PHE A 142 0.55 -11.55 -5.90
N ALA A 143 -0.62 -11.96 -5.40
CA ALA A 143 -1.89 -11.63 -6.01
C ALA A 143 -2.43 -10.34 -5.40
N LEU A 144 -2.89 -9.43 -6.24
CA LEU A 144 -3.60 -8.22 -5.88
C LEU A 144 -5.00 -8.31 -6.46
N GLN A 145 -6.00 -8.54 -5.62
CA GLN A 145 -7.38 -8.71 -6.04
C GLN A 145 -8.23 -7.52 -5.55
N VAL A 146 -8.85 -6.83 -6.48
CA VAL A 146 -9.86 -5.80 -6.18
C VAL A 146 -11.23 -6.46 -6.16
N VAL A 147 -11.94 -6.31 -5.04
CA VAL A 147 -13.33 -6.80 -4.88
C VAL A 147 -14.16 -5.66 -4.29
N GLY A 148 -15.03 -5.08 -5.10
CA GLY A 148 -15.71 -3.83 -4.75
C GLY A 148 -14.71 -2.73 -4.46
N SER A 149 -14.72 -2.14 -3.26
CA SER A 149 -13.77 -1.11 -2.83
C SER A 149 -12.60 -1.67 -1.98
N THR A 150 -12.42 -2.98 -1.95
CA THR A 150 -11.41 -3.65 -1.12
C THR A 150 -10.29 -4.20 -1.99
N LEU A 151 -9.04 -3.94 -1.60
CA LEU A 151 -7.84 -4.57 -2.17
C LEU A 151 -7.41 -5.72 -1.26
N ILE A 152 -7.48 -6.94 -1.78
CA ILE A 152 -7.05 -8.16 -1.10
C ILE A 152 -5.67 -8.54 -1.67
N ARG A 153 -4.70 -8.73 -0.79
CA ARG A 153 -3.37 -9.20 -1.15
C ARG A 153 -3.14 -10.59 -0.57
N THR A 154 -2.64 -11.48 -1.42
CA THR A 154 -2.31 -12.84 -1.02
C THR A 154 -0.97 -13.26 -1.62
N LEU A 155 -0.21 -14.09 -0.89
CA LEU A 155 1.00 -14.71 -1.42
C LEU A 155 0.61 -15.86 -2.34
N GLY A 156 1.23 -15.94 -3.50
CA GLY A 156 1.01 -16.95 -4.51
C GLY A 156 0.40 -16.40 -5.81
N PRO A 157 0.49 -17.17 -6.90
CA PRO A 157 -0.06 -16.77 -8.18
C PRO A 157 -1.60 -16.84 -8.14
N PRO A 158 -2.29 -15.78 -8.57
CA PRO A 158 -3.74 -15.83 -8.74
C PRO A 158 -4.11 -16.62 -9.99
N PRO A 159 -5.32 -17.19 -10.06
CA PRO A 159 -5.85 -17.68 -11.32
C PRO A 159 -6.13 -16.50 -12.26
N ASP A 160 -5.69 -16.60 -13.50
CA ASP A 160 -6.03 -15.69 -14.62
C ASP A 160 -5.93 -14.18 -14.31
N PRO A 161 -4.73 -13.67 -13.97
CA PRO A 161 -4.56 -12.24 -13.70
C PRO A 161 -4.72 -11.41 -14.98
N VAL A 162 -5.47 -10.31 -14.90
CA VAL A 162 -5.66 -9.40 -16.07
C VAL A 162 -4.39 -8.63 -16.43
N VAL A 163 -3.49 -8.45 -15.47
CA VAL A 163 -2.15 -7.89 -15.67
C VAL A 163 -1.15 -8.69 -14.85
N PRO A 164 -0.42 -9.62 -15.46
CA PRO A 164 0.80 -10.17 -14.87
C PRO A 164 1.96 -9.20 -15.02
N LEU A 165 2.67 -8.96 -13.92
CA LEU A 165 3.90 -8.17 -13.88
C LEU A 165 5.03 -9.01 -13.28
N GLU A 166 6.20 -8.96 -13.91
CA GLU A 166 7.40 -9.64 -13.45
C GLU A 166 8.60 -8.71 -13.49
N THR A 167 9.37 -8.69 -12.41
CA THR A 167 10.58 -7.88 -12.28
C THR A 167 11.55 -8.49 -11.25
N SER A 168 12.77 -7.96 -11.18
CA SER A 168 13.70 -8.25 -10.09
C SER A 168 13.48 -7.35 -8.88
N SER A 169 13.98 -7.75 -7.71
CA SER A 169 13.95 -6.91 -6.51
C SER A 169 14.74 -5.61 -6.70
N GLU A 170 15.84 -5.65 -7.45
CA GLU A 170 16.64 -4.47 -7.75
C GLU A 170 15.87 -3.47 -8.61
N THR A 171 15.22 -3.94 -9.68
CA THR A 171 14.40 -3.09 -10.55
C THR A 171 13.16 -2.58 -9.83
N HIS A 172 12.50 -3.43 -9.02
CA HIS A 172 11.37 -3.02 -8.20
C HIS A 172 11.76 -1.89 -7.24
N GLU A 173 12.87 -2.04 -6.50
CA GLU A 173 13.42 -0.99 -5.65
C GLU A 173 13.66 0.30 -6.45
N ALA A 174 14.32 0.20 -7.60
CA ALA A 174 14.62 1.34 -8.44
C ALA A 174 13.36 2.08 -8.94
N LEU A 175 12.29 1.34 -9.27
CA LEU A 175 10.99 1.88 -9.65
C LEU A 175 10.30 2.61 -8.49
N VAL A 176 10.23 1.97 -7.31
CA VAL A 176 9.62 2.55 -6.10
C VAL A 176 10.35 3.83 -5.71
N LEU A 177 11.67 3.85 -5.82
CA LEU A 177 12.52 4.98 -5.48
C LEU A 177 12.58 6.06 -6.59
N GLY A 178 11.90 5.85 -7.72
CA GLY A 178 11.93 6.78 -8.85
C GLY A 178 13.31 6.92 -9.52
N LYS A 179 14.24 5.98 -9.27
CA LYS A 179 15.57 5.94 -9.92
C LYS A 179 15.49 5.57 -11.38
N ILE A 180 14.46 4.82 -11.74
CA ILE A 180 14.16 4.39 -13.11
C ILE A 180 12.65 4.53 -13.31
N SER A 181 12.23 4.90 -14.49
CA SER A 181 10.82 4.96 -14.85
C SER A 181 10.30 3.60 -15.37
N PHE A 182 8.99 3.37 -15.28
CA PHE A 182 8.36 2.16 -15.83
C PHE A 182 8.66 1.97 -17.33
N PRO A 183 8.53 3.00 -18.21
CA PRO A 183 8.89 2.87 -19.61
C PRO A 183 10.36 2.48 -19.81
N GLU A 184 11.25 3.04 -19.01
CA GLU A 184 12.67 2.73 -19.09
C GLU A 184 12.96 1.27 -18.68
N ALA A 185 12.36 0.80 -17.58
CA ALA A 185 12.48 -0.59 -17.16
C ALA A 185 11.92 -1.59 -18.20
N LEU A 186 10.80 -1.23 -18.85
CA LEU A 186 10.24 -2.01 -19.95
C LEU A 186 11.17 -2.05 -21.17
N MET A 187 11.71 -0.88 -21.59
CA MET A 187 12.65 -0.81 -22.72
C MET A 187 13.94 -1.58 -22.47
N ARG A 188 14.39 -1.63 -21.22
CA ARG A 188 15.57 -2.41 -20.81
C ARG A 188 15.27 -3.91 -20.64
N GLY A 189 13.99 -4.30 -20.70
CA GLY A 189 13.57 -5.70 -20.45
C GLY A 189 13.71 -6.14 -18.98
N GLU A 190 13.91 -5.20 -18.07
CA GLU A 190 14.03 -5.42 -16.62
C GLU A 190 12.65 -5.54 -15.95
N LEU A 191 11.61 -5.09 -16.61
CA LEU A 191 10.22 -5.21 -16.24
C LEU A 191 9.45 -5.85 -17.39
N ARG A 192 8.66 -6.88 -17.08
CA ARG A 192 7.75 -7.51 -18.02
C ARG A 192 6.34 -7.37 -17.50
N LEU A 193 5.46 -6.90 -18.35
CA LEU A 193 4.03 -6.87 -18.07
C LEU A 193 3.24 -7.05 -19.35
N SER A 194 2.02 -7.55 -19.21
CA SER A 194 1.08 -7.70 -20.31
C SER A 194 -0.33 -7.43 -19.81
N GLY A 195 -1.23 -7.13 -20.74
CA GLY A 195 -2.62 -6.80 -20.41
C GLY A 195 -3.13 -5.63 -21.24
N GLN A 196 -4.41 -5.33 -21.08
CA GLN A 196 -5.02 -4.16 -21.74
C GLN A 196 -4.50 -2.87 -21.10
N PRO A 197 -4.23 -1.79 -21.87
CA PRO A 197 -3.68 -0.54 -21.35
C PRO A 197 -4.49 0.05 -20.18
N GLU A 198 -5.81 -0.06 -20.22
CA GLU A 198 -6.71 0.43 -19.18
C GLU A 198 -6.58 -0.39 -17.89
N ALA A 199 -6.38 -1.71 -17.97
CA ALA A 199 -6.14 -2.57 -16.82
C ALA A 199 -4.78 -2.27 -16.20
N ILE A 200 -3.77 -2.03 -17.00
CA ILE A 200 -2.44 -1.61 -16.55
C ILE A 200 -2.52 -0.28 -15.79
N ARG A 201 -3.25 0.70 -16.31
CA ARG A 201 -3.45 1.99 -15.63
C ARG A 201 -4.14 1.79 -14.29
N ARG A 202 -5.22 0.97 -14.23
CA ARG A 202 -5.91 0.69 -12.97
C ARG A 202 -5.01 0.00 -11.96
N MET A 203 -4.22 -1.00 -12.38
CA MET A 203 -3.26 -1.67 -11.51
C MET A 203 -2.29 -0.68 -10.87
N PHE A 204 -1.68 0.21 -11.66
CA PHE A 204 -0.76 1.20 -11.13
C PHE A 204 -1.44 2.18 -10.19
N HIS A 205 -2.68 2.59 -10.50
CA HIS A 205 -3.46 3.45 -9.62
C HIS A 205 -3.75 2.76 -8.28
N VAL A 206 -4.19 1.49 -8.32
CA VAL A 206 -4.41 0.66 -7.13
C VAL A 206 -3.13 0.49 -6.31
N CYS A 207 -1.98 0.35 -6.95
CA CYS A 207 -0.68 0.26 -6.30
C CYS A 207 -0.14 1.62 -5.79
N GLY A 208 -0.87 2.72 -5.99
CA GLY A 208 -0.48 4.05 -5.50
C GLY A 208 0.63 4.72 -6.29
N PHE A 209 0.89 4.27 -7.51
CA PHE A 209 1.85 4.95 -8.39
C PHE A 209 1.28 6.28 -8.91
N PRO A 210 2.10 7.34 -8.96
CA PRO A 210 1.65 8.64 -9.40
C PRO A 210 1.17 8.63 -10.86
N PRO A 211 0.09 9.37 -11.19
CA PRO A 211 -0.52 9.39 -12.52
C PRO A 211 0.45 9.79 -13.64
N GLU A 212 1.48 10.55 -13.32
CA GLU A 212 2.50 11.00 -14.30
C GLU A 212 3.26 9.82 -14.91
N LEU A 213 3.44 8.74 -14.15
CA LEU A 213 4.05 7.51 -14.65
C LEU A 213 3.14 6.75 -15.62
N LEU A 214 1.83 7.03 -15.58
CA LEU A 214 0.83 6.39 -16.43
C LEU A 214 0.74 7.03 -17.82
N ASN A 215 1.19 8.28 -17.98
CA ASN A 215 1.18 8.98 -19.27
C ASN A 215 2.06 8.31 -20.35
N ALA A 216 2.97 7.45 -19.93
CA ALA A 216 3.79 6.65 -20.85
C ALA A 216 3.00 5.52 -21.53
N PHE A 217 1.83 5.16 -21.01
CA PHE A 217 0.93 4.13 -21.56
C PHE A 217 -0.29 4.73 -22.25
N ASP A 218 -0.27 6.03 -22.58
CA ASP A 218 -1.35 6.68 -23.32
C ASP A 218 -1.23 6.36 -24.81
N PRO A 219 -2.15 5.55 -25.38
CA PRO A 219 -2.11 5.19 -26.79
C PRO A 219 -2.35 6.40 -27.72
N ASP A 220 -2.97 7.48 -27.20
CA ASP A 220 -3.26 8.70 -27.97
C ASP A 220 -2.10 9.71 -27.96
N ARG A 221 -1.03 9.44 -27.23
CA ARG A 221 0.16 10.28 -27.22
C ARG A 221 1.00 9.98 -28.46
N THR A 222 0.69 10.65 -29.55
CA THR A 222 1.60 10.76 -30.70
C THR A 222 3.00 11.18 -30.22
N SER A 223 4.02 10.46 -30.69
CA SER A 223 5.45 10.67 -30.41
C SER A 223 5.80 12.16 -30.33
N PRO A 224 6.65 12.59 -29.37
CA PRO A 224 7.12 13.96 -29.37
C PRO A 224 7.77 14.25 -30.72
N GLU A 225 7.29 15.28 -31.41
CA GLU A 225 7.96 15.85 -32.60
C GLU A 225 9.39 16.18 -32.18
N VAL A 226 10.31 15.40 -32.73
CA VAL A 226 11.72 15.79 -32.77
C VAL A 226 11.79 16.95 -33.76
N SER A 227 11.74 18.16 -33.26
CA SER A 227 12.05 19.35 -34.04
C SER A 227 13.55 19.38 -34.36
N PRO A 228 13.92 19.74 -35.58
CA PRO A 228 15.27 19.68 -36.13
C PRO A 228 16.26 20.65 -35.47
#